data_41c818c5c984e3ae7da55995171eaad9
#
_entry.id   41c818c5c984e3ae7da55995171eaad9
#
_cell.length_a   1.000
_cell.length_b   1.000
_cell.length_c   1.000
_cell.angle_alpha   90.00
_cell.angle_beta   90.00
_cell.angle_gamma   90.00
#
_symmetry.space_group_name_H-M   'P 1'
#
loop_
_entity.id
_entity.type
_entity.pdbx_description
1 polymer ?
#
loop_
_entity_poly.entity_id
_entity_poly.type
_entity_poly.pdbx_seq_one_letter_code
_entity_poly.pdbx_strand_id
1 'polypeptide(L)'
;MKETIVAQATAPGRGGIGILRVSGPKALEVAQAVLGKCPKPRMADYLPFKDADGTVLDQGIALYFKSPNSFTGEDVLELQGHGGQVVLDLLLKRILQLDGVRLARPGEFSEQAFLNDKLDLAQAEAIADLIDATSEQAARSALKSLQGEFSNKVNQLVDSVIYLRTYVEASIDFPDEEIDFLADGKIEAKLREIINQLDLVRSEAKQGSILREGMKVVIAGRPNAGKSSLLN
;
A
#
# COMPACT_ATOMS: atom_id res chain seq x y z
N MET A 1 20.35 9.89 -5.89
CA MET A 1 20.52 9.14 -4.62
C MET A 1 19.12 8.92 -4.04
N LYS A 2 18.82 7.73 -3.51
CA LYS A 2 17.56 7.53 -2.78
C LYS A 2 17.57 8.42 -1.54
N GLU A 3 16.51 9.21 -1.35
CA GLU A 3 16.34 10.08 -0.18
C GLU A 3 15.75 9.28 0.98
N THR A 4 16.00 9.72 2.21
CA THR A 4 15.32 9.17 3.38
C THR A 4 14.11 10.03 3.71
N ILE A 5 12.98 9.39 3.92
CA ILE A 5 11.71 10.06 4.23
C ILE A 5 11.27 9.78 5.66
N VAL A 6 10.57 10.73 6.25
CA VAL A 6 9.97 10.61 7.59
C VAL A 6 8.55 11.16 7.60
N ALA A 7 7.64 10.50 8.30
CA ALA A 7 6.32 11.04 8.60
C ALA A 7 5.73 10.45 9.88
N GLN A 8 4.72 11.12 10.41
CA GLN A 8 3.83 10.55 11.40
C GLN A 8 2.99 9.45 10.76
N ALA A 9 3.09 8.23 11.29
CA ALA A 9 2.38 7.05 10.78
C ALA A 9 1.03 6.83 11.48
N THR A 10 0.79 7.46 12.62
CA THR A 10 -0.51 7.47 13.31
C THR A 10 -1.35 8.66 12.87
N ALA A 11 -2.67 8.52 12.93
CA ALA A 11 -3.58 9.63 12.65
C ALA A 11 -3.27 10.85 13.55
N PRO A 12 -3.38 12.08 13.03
CA PRO A 12 -3.20 13.28 13.85
C PRO A 12 -4.30 13.38 14.91
N GLY A 13 -3.91 13.86 16.10
CA GLY A 13 -4.86 14.02 17.21
C GLY A 13 -4.24 13.69 18.56
N ARG A 14 -5.08 13.56 19.59
CA ARG A 14 -4.65 13.17 20.95
C ARG A 14 -4.79 11.65 21.09
N GLY A 15 -3.69 10.95 21.17
CA GLY A 15 -3.64 9.51 21.40
C GLY A 15 -2.67 9.12 22.50
N GLY A 16 -2.80 7.93 23.05
CA GLY A 16 -1.82 7.39 24.01
C GLY A 16 -0.48 7.08 23.34
N ILE A 17 -0.48 6.73 22.04
CA ILE A 17 0.70 6.38 21.27
C ILE A 17 0.74 7.20 19.98
N GLY A 18 1.94 7.69 19.64
CA GLY A 18 2.25 8.31 18.36
C GLY A 18 3.47 7.67 17.74
N ILE A 19 3.44 7.44 16.43
CA ILE A 19 4.50 6.76 15.71
C ILE A 19 5.06 7.67 14.62
N LEU A 20 6.37 7.91 14.66
CA LEU A 20 7.11 8.44 13.51
C LEU A 20 7.79 7.29 12.79
N ARG A 21 7.65 7.23 11.48
CA ARG A 21 8.31 6.26 10.60
C ARG A 21 9.30 6.95 9.70
N VAL A 22 10.52 6.41 9.68
CA VAL A 22 11.61 6.81 8.79
C VAL A 22 11.88 5.67 7.82
N SER A 23 12.03 5.93 6.53
CA SER A 23 12.39 4.93 5.52
C SER A 23 13.48 5.47 4.61
N GLY A 24 14.52 4.67 4.37
CA GLY A 24 15.59 5.01 3.45
C GLY A 24 16.99 4.74 3.99
N PRO A 25 18.02 5.06 3.19
CA PRO A 25 19.40 4.69 3.47
C PRO A 25 19.97 5.31 4.77
N LYS A 26 19.39 6.41 5.26
CA LYS A 26 19.85 7.09 6.48
C LYS A 26 19.06 6.73 7.73
N ALA A 27 18.21 5.70 7.70
CA ALA A 27 17.41 5.30 8.86
C ALA A 27 18.26 4.97 10.10
N LEU A 28 19.45 4.35 9.93
CA LEU A 28 20.39 4.09 11.03
C LEU A 28 21.12 5.35 11.52
N GLU A 29 21.40 6.31 10.64
CA GLU A 29 21.96 7.62 11.04
C GLU A 29 20.95 8.39 11.89
N VAL A 30 19.66 8.35 11.52
CA VAL A 30 18.58 8.91 12.33
C VAL A 30 18.49 8.22 13.69
N ALA A 31 18.58 6.88 13.72
CA ALA A 31 18.57 6.13 14.98
C ALA A 31 19.75 6.55 15.87
N GLN A 32 20.96 6.64 15.34
CA GLN A 32 22.12 7.08 16.09
C GLN A 32 21.98 8.50 16.63
N ALA A 33 21.40 9.42 15.84
CA ALA A 33 21.23 10.82 16.23
C ALA A 33 20.18 11.04 17.30
N VAL A 34 19.08 10.26 17.25
CA VAL A 34 17.91 10.43 18.14
C VAL A 34 17.99 9.52 19.38
N LEU A 35 18.51 8.30 19.23
CA LEU A 35 18.55 7.31 20.30
C LEU A 35 19.93 7.19 20.94
N GLY A 36 21.00 7.68 20.29
CA GLY A 36 22.40 7.48 20.69
C GLY A 36 22.95 6.08 20.42
N LYS A 37 22.14 5.19 19.80
CA LYS A 37 22.54 3.84 19.39
C LYS A 37 21.73 3.37 18.19
N CYS A 38 22.26 2.35 17.48
CA CYS A 38 21.52 1.65 16.44
C CYS A 38 20.79 0.45 17.06
N PRO A 39 19.45 0.37 16.98
CA PRO A 39 18.68 -0.77 17.48
C PRO A 39 19.00 -2.04 16.69
N LYS A 40 18.92 -3.19 17.34
CA LYS A 40 18.98 -4.48 16.63
C LYS A 40 17.73 -4.68 15.78
N PRO A 41 17.84 -5.24 14.57
CA PRO A 41 16.69 -5.48 13.73
C PRO A 41 15.61 -6.31 14.44
N ARG A 42 14.34 -5.85 14.33
CA ARG A 42 13.14 -6.51 14.85
C ARG A 42 13.13 -6.72 16.38
N MET A 43 13.96 -5.97 17.10
CA MET A 43 13.97 -5.96 18.57
C MET A 43 13.36 -4.65 19.06
N ALA A 44 12.38 -4.75 19.94
CA ALA A 44 11.78 -3.60 20.59
C ALA A 44 12.69 -3.12 21.73
N ASP A 45 13.22 -1.91 21.58
CA ASP A 45 14.06 -1.26 22.58
C ASP A 45 13.32 -0.08 23.18
N TYR A 46 13.11 -0.04 24.50
CA TYR A 46 12.57 1.12 25.19
C TYR A 46 13.69 2.12 25.48
N LEU A 47 13.64 3.31 24.86
CA LEU A 47 14.73 4.27 24.83
C LEU A 47 14.25 5.72 24.97
N PRO A 48 15.09 6.62 25.51
CA PRO A 48 14.86 8.06 25.40
C PRO A 48 15.11 8.53 23.95
N PHE A 49 14.23 9.39 23.46
CA PHE A 49 14.36 10.10 22.18
C PHE A 49 14.94 11.48 22.47
N LYS A 50 16.09 11.81 21.89
CA LYS A 50 16.90 12.97 22.26
C LYS A 50 16.95 14.03 21.17
N ASP A 51 16.98 15.29 21.61
CA ASP A 51 17.32 16.44 20.79
C ASP A 51 18.83 16.52 20.52
N ALA A 52 19.24 17.50 19.73
CA ALA A 52 20.65 17.73 19.34
C ALA A 52 21.55 18.07 20.54
N ASP A 53 21.01 18.75 21.55
CA ASP A 53 21.71 19.09 22.79
C ASP A 53 21.72 17.97 23.84
N GLY A 54 21.12 16.81 23.53
CA GLY A 54 20.98 15.67 24.42
C GLY A 54 19.75 15.70 25.35
N THR A 55 18.95 16.76 25.28
CA THR A 55 17.67 16.85 26.03
C THR A 55 16.72 15.75 25.57
N VAL A 56 16.06 15.09 26.52
CA VAL A 56 15.07 14.05 26.22
C VAL A 56 13.76 14.72 25.78
N LEU A 57 13.34 14.47 24.56
CA LEU A 57 12.07 14.94 24.00
C LEU A 57 10.90 14.04 24.39
N ASP A 58 11.14 12.72 24.41
CA ASP A 58 10.18 11.69 24.77
C ASP A 58 10.91 10.37 25.13
N GLN A 59 10.15 9.36 25.58
CA GLN A 59 10.62 8.01 25.79
C GLN A 59 9.62 7.02 25.22
N GLY A 60 10.12 5.98 24.56
CA GLY A 60 9.24 5.02 23.91
C GLY A 60 9.98 3.85 23.29
N ILE A 61 9.28 3.12 22.46
CA ILE A 61 9.80 1.96 21.77
C ILE A 61 10.42 2.38 20.44
N ALA A 62 11.65 1.97 20.19
CA ALA A 62 12.29 2.05 18.89
C ALA A 62 12.32 0.67 18.24
N LEU A 63 11.89 0.59 16.97
CA LEU A 63 11.92 -0.61 16.16
C LEU A 63 12.67 -0.33 14.87
N TYR A 64 13.65 -1.18 14.55
CA TYR A 64 14.38 -1.11 13.30
C TYR A 64 14.12 -2.34 12.44
N PHE A 65 13.85 -2.12 11.15
CA PHE A 65 13.65 -3.15 10.15
C PHE A 65 14.68 -2.99 9.05
N LYS A 66 15.57 -3.98 8.96
CA LYS A 66 16.64 -3.98 7.95
C LYS A 66 16.10 -4.38 6.58
N SER A 67 16.52 -3.64 5.56
CA SER A 67 16.30 -4.00 4.15
C SER A 67 16.78 -5.43 3.84
N PRO A 68 16.06 -6.20 2.98
CA PRO A 68 14.78 -5.88 2.34
C PRO A 68 13.56 -6.25 3.19
N ASN A 69 13.72 -6.66 4.45
CA ASN A 69 12.68 -7.23 5.32
C ASN A 69 11.93 -6.14 6.10
N SER A 70 11.44 -5.12 5.40
CA SER A 70 10.66 -4.01 5.91
C SER A 70 9.40 -3.78 5.06
N PHE A 71 8.54 -2.86 5.47
CA PHE A 71 7.35 -2.49 4.70
C PHE A 71 7.71 -1.90 3.32
N THR A 72 8.66 -0.97 3.28
CA THR A 72 9.08 -0.30 2.04
C THR A 72 10.14 -1.06 1.25
N GLY A 73 10.69 -2.15 1.81
CA GLY A 73 11.87 -2.82 1.24
C GLY A 73 13.19 -2.11 1.50
N GLU A 74 13.17 -0.93 2.14
CA GLU A 74 14.35 -0.16 2.57
C GLU A 74 14.61 -0.35 4.06
N ASP A 75 15.67 0.28 4.59
CA ASP A 75 15.85 0.37 6.04
C ASP A 75 14.73 1.24 6.63
N VAL A 76 14.03 0.72 7.63
CA VAL A 76 12.92 1.43 8.30
C VAL A 76 13.18 1.51 9.79
N LEU A 77 13.01 2.72 10.36
CA LEU A 77 13.00 2.97 11.77
C LEU A 77 11.62 3.48 12.19
N GLU A 78 11.04 2.89 13.23
CA GLU A 78 9.84 3.40 13.89
C GLU A 78 10.18 3.85 15.30
N LEU A 79 9.73 5.06 15.64
CA LEU A 79 9.82 5.65 16.96
C LEU A 79 8.39 5.78 17.51
N GLN A 80 8.06 4.94 18.46
CA GLN A 80 6.73 4.82 19.06
C GLN A 80 6.76 5.47 20.45
N GLY A 81 6.39 6.74 20.52
CA GLY A 81 6.34 7.54 21.75
C GLY A 81 4.91 7.90 22.15
N HIS A 82 4.76 8.97 22.93
CA HIS A 82 3.46 9.50 23.31
C HIS A 82 2.79 10.24 22.13
N GLY A 83 1.46 10.06 21.99
CA GLY A 83 0.67 10.58 20.85
C GLY A 83 0.26 12.04 20.98
N GLY A 84 0.95 12.84 21.78
CA GLY A 84 0.75 14.28 21.85
C GLY A 84 1.35 14.97 20.62
N GLN A 85 0.54 15.78 19.90
CA GLN A 85 0.98 16.41 18.65
C GLN A 85 2.27 17.24 18.84
N VAL A 86 2.38 17.99 19.92
CA VAL A 86 3.58 18.82 20.19
C VAL A 86 4.84 17.96 20.33
N VAL A 87 4.74 16.80 20.99
CA VAL A 87 5.88 15.90 21.18
C VAL A 87 6.30 15.30 19.84
N LEU A 88 5.33 14.86 19.04
CA LEU A 88 5.59 14.31 17.69
C LEU A 88 6.20 15.37 16.77
N ASP A 89 5.73 16.61 16.81
CA ASP A 89 6.25 17.71 16.02
C ASP A 89 7.71 18.06 16.42
N LEU A 90 8.02 18.04 17.71
CA LEU A 90 9.40 18.26 18.20
C LEU A 90 10.34 17.15 17.69
N LEU A 91 9.93 15.90 17.81
CA LEU A 91 10.70 14.77 17.35
C LEU A 91 10.86 14.75 15.82
N LEU A 92 9.78 15.06 15.08
CA LEU A 92 9.80 15.20 13.63
C LEU A 92 10.76 16.33 13.20
N LYS A 93 10.70 17.49 13.84
CA LYS A 93 11.59 18.61 13.59
C LYS A 93 13.05 18.23 13.84
N ARG A 94 13.34 17.49 14.90
CA ARG A 94 14.69 16.98 15.21
C ARG A 94 15.21 16.08 14.09
N ILE A 95 14.39 15.19 13.58
CA ILE A 95 14.76 14.25 12.49
C ILE A 95 15.00 15.02 11.18
N LEU A 96 14.17 16.01 10.87
CA LEU A 96 14.28 16.82 9.65
C LEU A 96 15.52 17.76 9.63
N GLN A 97 16.19 17.95 10.77
CA GLN A 97 17.47 18.67 10.82
C GLN A 97 18.66 17.85 10.29
N LEU A 98 18.46 16.54 10.09
CA LEU A 98 19.50 15.65 9.60
C LEU A 98 19.60 15.76 8.06
N ASP A 99 20.80 15.90 7.55
CA ASP A 99 21.04 16.02 6.11
C ASP A 99 20.53 14.81 5.33
N GLY A 100 19.79 15.06 4.24
CA GLY A 100 19.27 14.05 3.35
C GLY A 100 18.04 13.29 3.91
N VAL A 101 17.40 13.85 4.92
CA VAL A 101 16.09 13.43 5.42
C VAL A 101 15.08 14.52 5.09
N ARG A 102 13.92 14.11 4.56
CA ARG A 102 12.80 15.01 4.27
C ARG A 102 11.46 14.46 4.71
N LEU A 103 10.47 15.33 4.77
CA LEU A 103 9.11 14.92 5.01
C LEU A 103 8.59 14.05 3.84
N ALA A 104 7.91 12.95 4.16
CA ALA A 104 7.26 12.11 3.18
C ALA A 104 6.04 12.81 2.56
N ARG A 105 5.81 12.58 1.27
CA ARG A 105 4.54 12.92 0.63
C ARG A 105 3.45 11.95 1.09
N PRO A 106 2.16 12.33 1.02
CA PRO A 106 1.06 11.40 1.27
C PRO A 106 1.18 10.15 0.39
N GLY A 107 1.06 8.96 1.01
CA GLY A 107 1.16 7.68 0.32
C GLY A 107 2.58 7.22 -0.06
N GLU A 108 3.63 8.01 0.21
CA GLU A 108 4.98 7.74 -0.29
C GLU A 108 5.61 6.45 0.27
N PHE A 109 5.27 6.02 1.48
CA PHE A 109 5.73 4.72 1.99
C PHE A 109 5.15 3.54 1.18
N SER A 110 3.88 3.62 0.77
CA SER A 110 3.25 2.61 -0.09
C SER A 110 3.79 2.67 -1.52
N GLU A 111 4.06 3.88 -2.03
CA GLU A 111 4.73 4.10 -3.31
C GLU A 111 6.13 3.44 -3.31
N GLN A 112 6.92 3.63 -2.25
CA GLN A 112 8.23 2.97 -2.12
C GLN A 112 8.11 1.45 -2.02
N ALA A 113 7.11 0.95 -1.30
CA ALA A 113 6.85 -0.48 -1.21
C ALA A 113 6.52 -1.08 -2.59
N PHE A 114 5.71 -0.39 -3.39
CA PHE A 114 5.41 -0.78 -4.77
C PHE A 114 6.67 -0.74 -5.66
N LEU A 115 7.44 0.36 -5.63
CA LEU A 115 8.67 0.50 -6.44
C LEU A 115 9.79 -0.48 -6.06
N ASN A 116 9.74 -1.04 -4.87
CA ASN A 116 10.68 -2.05 -4.38
C ASN A 116 10.09 -3.49 -4.41
N ASP A 117 9.05 -3.72 -5.21
CA ASP A 117 8.40 -5.02 -5.42
C ASP A 117 7.93 -5.71 -4.11
N LYS A 118 7.57 -4.91 -3.09
CA LYS A 118 6.99 -5.42 -1.84
C LYS A 118 5.48 -5.59 -1.94
N LEU A 119 4.86 -4.76 -2.75
CA LEU A 119 3.43 -4.74 -3.05
C LEU A 119 3.25 -4.55 -4.56
N ASP A 120 2.22 -5.12 -5.11
CA ASP A 120 1.73 -4.72 -6.43
C ASP A 120 0.80 -3.50 -6.34
N LEU A 121 0.37 -2.97 -7.48
CA LEU A 121 -0.45 -1.76 -7.53
C LEU A 121 -1.80 -1.95 -6.82
N ALA A 122 -2.46 -3.10 -7.03
CA ALA A 122 -3.75 -3.40 -6.40
C ALA A 122 -3.61 -3.50 -4.87
N GLN A 123 -2.53 -4.09 -4.39
CA GLN A 123 -2.23 -4.17 -2.96
C GLN A 123 -1.90 -2.79 -2.36
N ALA A 124 -1.17 -1.95 -3.09
CA ALA A 124 -0.85 -0.59 -2.64
C ALA A 124 -2.13 0.27 -2.53
N GLU A 125 -3.04 0.18 -3.50
CA GLU A 125 -4.35 0.84 -3.45
C GLU A 125 -5.22 0.30 -2.32
N ALA A 126 -5.19 -1.01 -2.08
CA ALA A 126 -5.98 -1.65 -1.03
C ALA A 126 -5.62 -1.17 0.38
N ILE A 127 -4.39 -0.68 0.61
CA ILE A 127 -4.02 -0.05 1.89
C ILE A 127 -4.84 1.21 2.15
N ALA A 128 -4.97 2.09 1.15
CA ALA A 128 -5.79 3.30 1.26
C ALA A 128 -7.27 2.94 1.47
N ASP A 129 -7.78 1.97 0.68
CA ASP A 129 -9.15 1.50 0.81
C ASP A 129 -9.46 0.92 2.19
N LEU A 130 -8.50 0.20 2.79
CA LEU A 130 -8.65 -0.37 4.14
C LEU A 130 -8.69 0.71 5.22
N ILE A 131 -7.88 1.78 5.07
CA ILE A 131 -7.84 2.91 6.01
C ILE A 131 -9.13 3.72 5.92
N ASP A 132 -9.66 3.93 4.70
CA ASP A 132 -10.84 4.75 4.44
C ASP A 132 -12.16 3.96 4.53
N ALA A 133 -12.10 2.66 4.83
CA ALA A 133 -13.28 1.80 4.89
C ALA A 133 -14.29 2.27 5.93
N THR A 134 -15.52 2.53 5.49
CA THR A 134 -16.62 3.00 6.34
C THR A 134 -17.59 1.89 6.74
N SER A 135 -17.39 0.67 6.23
CA SER A 135 -18.20 -0.51 6.57
C SER A 135 -17.35 -1.76 6.75
N GLU A 136 -17.84 -2.72 7.52
CA GLU A 136 -17.16 -4.02 7.70
C GLU A 136 -16.92 -4.72 6.36
N GLN A 137 -17.89 -4.67 5.45
CA GLN A 137 -17.78 -5.30 4.16
C GLN A 137 -16.70 -4.65 3.27
N ALA A 138 -16.60 -3.31 3.29
CA ALA A 138 -15.55 -2.58 2.59
C ALA A 138 -14.17 -2.94 3.15
N ALA A 139 -14.01 -2.97 4.48
CA ALA A 139 -12.76 -3.36 5.12
C ALA A 139 -12.35 -4.80 4.78
N ARG A 140 -13.29 -5.76 4.80
CA ARG A 140 -13.03 -7.15 4.41
C ARG A 140 -12.63 -7.28 2.94
N SER A 141 -13.27 -6.50 2.04
CA SER A 141 -12.94 -6.49 0.62
C SER A 141 -11.54 -5.94 0.37
N ALA A 142 -11.20 -4.80 1.00
CA ALA A 142 -9.87 -4.21 0.93
C ALA A 142 -8.78 -5.16 1.47
N LEU A 143 -9.06 -5.84 2.59
CA LEU A 143 -8.13 -6.82 3.15
C LEU A 143 -7.86 -7.99 2.19
N LYS A 144 -8.87 -8.52 1.51
CA LYS A 144 -8.71 -9.58 0.50
C LYS A 144 -7.86 -9.10 -0.68
N SER A 145 -8.09 -7.87 -1.15
CA SER A 145 -7.27 -7.27 -2.20
C SER A 145 -5.81 -7.11 -1.74
N LEU A 146 -5.58 -6.64 -0.52
CA LEU A 146 -4.25 -6.55 0.10
C LEU A 146 -3.56 -7.92 0.23
N GLN A 147 -4.32 -8.99 0.47
CA GLN A 147 -3.82 -10.36 0.50
C GLN A 147 -3.51 -10.94 -0.90
N GLY A 148 -3.78 -10.17 -1.97
CA GLY A 148 -3.45 -10.53 -3.33
C GLY A 148 -4.52 -11.34 -4.07
N GLU A 149 -5.74 -11.49 -3.54
CA GLU A 149 -6.81 -12.26 -4.23
C GLU A 149 -7.10 -11.68 -5.62
N PHE A 150 -7.20 -10.35 -5.74
CA PHE A 150 -7.44 -9.69 -7.01
C PHE A 150 -6.24 -9.81 -7.95
N SER A 151 -5.04 -9.58 -7.44
CA SER A 151 -3.78 -9.69 -8.20
C SER A 151 -3.58 -11.09 -8.77
N ASN A 152 -3.89 -12.13 -7.99
CA ASN A 152 -3.81 -13.52 -8.45
C ASN A 152 -4.75 -13.79 -9.64
N LYS A 153 -5.97 -13.24 -9.64
CA LYS A 153 -6.91 -13.37 -10.77
C LYS A 153 -6.41 -12.67 -12.02
N VAL A 154 -5.85 -11.46 -11.85
CA VAL A 154 -5.25 -10.71 -12.96
C VAL A 154 -4.04 -11.47 -13.53
N ASN A 155 -3.16 -11.99 -12.68
CA ASN A 155 -2.00 -12.75 -13.11
C ASN A 155 -2.39 -14.04 -13.85
N GLN A 156 -3.41 -14.79 -13.38
CA GLN A 156 -3.95 -15.95 -14.09
C GLN A 156 -4.47 -15.60 -15.50
N LEU A 157 -5.13 -14.44 -15.62
CA LEU A 157 -5.59 -13.94 -16.92
C LEU A 157 -4.40 -13.59 -17.82
N VAL A 158 -3.38 -12.91 -17.29
CA VAL A 158 -2.14 -12.57 -18.01
C VAL A 158 -1.44 -13.84 -18.50
N ASP A 159 -1.28 -14.85 -17.64
CA ASP A 159 -0.67 -16.14 -18.00
C ASP A 159 -1.44 -16.83 -19.12
N SER A 160 -2.78 -16.79 -19.06
CA SER A 160 -3.64 -17.35 -20.12
C SER A 160 -3.45 -16.64 -21.46
N VAL A 161 -3.30 -15.31 -21.45
CA VAL A 161 -3.03 -14.50 -22.65
C VAL A 161 -1.63 -14.79 -23.19
N ILE A 162 -0.61 -14.88 -22.31
CA ILE A 162 0.77 -15.22 -22.70
C ILE A 162 0.80 -16.60 -23.35
N TYR A 163 0.13 -17.60 -22.75
CA TYR A 163 0.03 -18.95 -23.30
C TYR A 163 -0.58 -18.93 -24.70
N LEU A 164 -1.72 -18.25 -24.89
CA LEU A 164 -2.38 -18.14 -26.19
C LEU A 164 -1.49 -17.46 -27.22
N ARG A 165 -0.80 -16.37 -26.83
CA ARG A 165 0.13 -15.66 -27.71
C ARG A 165 1.26 -16.57 -28.17
N THR A 166 1.91 -17.28 -27.22
CA THR A 166 3.00 -18.21 -27.55
C THR A 166 2.53 -19.32 -28.48
N TYR A 167 1.31 -19.83 -28.26
CA TYR A 167 0.73 -20.86 -29.13
C TYR A 167 0.48 -20.35 -30.55
N VAL A 168 -0.01 -19.12 -30.71
CA VAL A 168 -0.22 -18.48 -32.01
C VAL A 168 1.11 -18.18 -32.71
N GLU A 169 2.10 -17.64 -31.99
CA GLU A 169 3.45 -17.37 -32.52
C GLU A 169 4.11 -18.65 -33.02
N ALA A 170 4.05 -19.74 -32.26
CA ALA A 170 4.57 -21.05 -32.67
C ALA A 170 3.86 -21.57 -33.95
N SER A 171 2.54 -21.34 -34.05
CA SER A 171 1.78 -21.75 -35.25
C SER A 171 2.17 -20.99 -36.51
N ILE A 172 2.66 -19.77 -36.38
CA ILE A 172 3.13 -18.93 -37.49
C ILE A 172 4.57 -19.29 -37.88
N ASP A 173 5.41 -19.57 -36.86
CA ASP A 173 6.84 -19.82 -37.08
C ASP A 173 7.12 -21.21 -37.67
N PHE A 174 6.21 -22.18 -37.44
CA PHE A 174 6.36 -23.57 -37.90
C PHE A 174 5.18 -24.01 -38.81
N PRO A 175 4.99 -23.38 -39.99
CA PRO A 175 3.85 -23.65 -40.87
C PRO A 175 3.91 -25.02 -41.55
N ASP A 176 5.10 -25.66 -41.61
CA ASP A 176 5.34 -26.93 -42.32
C ASP A 176 5.12 -28.18 -41.41
N GLU A 177 4.75 -28.02 -40.14
CA GLU A 177 4.37 -29.14 -39.28
C GLU A 177 2.97 -29.66 -39.67
N GLU A 178 2.78 -30.99 -39.64
CA GLU A 178 1.52 -31.69 -40.03
C GLU A 178 0.29 -31.29 -39.17
N ILE A 179 0.47 -30.41 -38.18
CA ILE A 179 -0.59 -29.94 -37.30
C ILE A 179 -1.03 -28.54 -37.75
N ASP A 180 -2.22 -28.47 -38.36
CA ASP A 180 -2.86 -27.19 -38.63
C ASP A 180 -3.42 -26.61 -37.31
N PHE A 181 -2.58 -25.87 -36.60
CA PHE A 181 -2.90 -25.22 -35.31
C PHE A 181 -4.08 -24.23 -35.41
N LEU A 182 -4.34 -23.69 -36.64
CA LEU A 182 -5.41 -22.73 -36.87
C LEU A 182 -6.77 -23.41 -37.12
N ALA A 183 -6.74 -24.62 -37.75
CA ALA A 183 -7.97 -25.36 -38.04
C ALA A 183 -8.52 -26.16 -36.86
N ASP A 184 -7.73 -26.38 -35.81
CA ASP A 184 -8.08 -27.22 -34.63
C ASP A 184 -9.16 -26.57 -33.70
N GLY A 185 -9.57 -25.33 -33.95
CA GLY A 185 -10.55 -24.63 -33.09
C GLY A 185 -10.07 -24.32 -31.67
N LYS A 186 -8.88 -24.75 -31.28
CA LYS A 186 -8.31 -24.55 -29.95
C LYS A 186 -8.02 -23.09 -29.65
N ILE A 187 -7.54 -22.33 -30.64
CA ILE A 187 -7.27 -20.90 -30.49
C ILE A 187 -8.55 -20.15 -30.18
N GLU A 188 -9.62 -20.41 -30.95
CA GLU A 188 -10.91 -19.74 -30.73
C GLU A 188 -11.52 -20.13 -29.38
N ALA A 189 -11.47 -21.39 -29.00
CA ALA A 189 -11.97 -21.88 -27.71
C ALA A 189 -11.22 -21.19 -26.55
N LYS A 190 -9.87 -21.13 -26.63
CA LYS A 190 -9.03 -20.51 -25.61
C LYS A 190 -9.25 -19.01 -25.52
N LEU A 191 -9.40 -18.33 -26.66
CA LEU A 191 -9.72 -16.91 -26.71
C LEU A 191 -11.07 -16.62 -26.05
N ARG A 192 -12.10 -17.44 -26.32
CA ARG A 192 -13.41 -17.30 -25.67
C ARG A 192 -13.33 -17.53 -24.15
N GLU A 193 -12.54 -18.50 -23.70
CA GLU A 193 -12.29 -18.72 -22.27
C GLU A 193 -11.66 -17.47 -21.61
N ILE A 194 -10.63 -16.89 -22.25
CA ILE A 194 -9.95 -15.67 -21.77
C ILE A 194 -10.91 -14.48 -21.71
N ILE A 195 -11.76 -14.29 -22.73
CA ILE A 195 -12.78 -13.23 -22.72
C ILE A 195 -13.75 -13.42 -21.55
N ASN A 196 -14.22 -14.64 -21.31
CA ASN A 196 -15.11 -14.92 -20.19
C ASN A 196 -14.42 -14.65 -18.82
N GLN A 197 -13.15 -15.03 -18.68
CA GLN A 197 -12.37 -14.73 -17.46
C GLN A 197 -12.20 -13.22 -17.27
N LEU A 198 -11.91 -12.46 -18.33
CA LEU A 198 -11.81 -11.01 -18.31
C LEU A 198 -13.11 -10.36 -17.85
N ASP A 199 -14.27 -10.82 -18.37
CA ASP A 199 -15.58 -10.29 -17.98
C ASP A 199 -15.89 -10.57 -16.51
N LEU A 200 -15.50 -11.73 -15.99
CA LEU A 200 -15.61 -12.04 -14.56
C LEU A 200 -14.78 -11.10 -13.69
N VAL A 201 -13.49 -10.94 -14.02
CA VAL A 201 -12.56 -10.06 -13.29
C VAL A 201 -13.09 -8.60 -13.33
N ARG A 202 -13.57 -8.15 -14.51
CA ARG A 202 -14.14 -6.81 -14.68
C ARG A 202 -15.42 -6.60 -13.85
N SER A 203 -16.27 -7.62 -13.78
CA SER A 203 -17.50 -7.57 -12.95
C SER A 203 -17.18 -7.46 -11.47
N GLU A 204 -16.22 -8.24 -10.97
CA GLU A 204 -15.76 -8.20 -9.59
C GLU A 204 -15.10 -6.85 -9.25
N ALA A 205 -14.25 -6.32 -10.12
CA ALA A 205 -13.64 -4.99 -9.95
C ALA A 205 -14.71 -3.90 -9.85
N LYS A 206 -15.77 -3.97 -10.66
CA LYS A 206 -16.89 -3.02 -10.60
C LYS A 206 -17.65 -3.12 -9.27
N GLN A 207 -17.87 -4.32 -8.76
CA GLN A 207 -18.52 -4.49 -7.45
C GLN A 207 -17.64 -3.95 -6.31
N GLY A 208 -16.33 -4.18 -6.37
CA GLY A 208 -15.35 -3.62 -5.43
C GLY A 208 -15.36 -2.09 -5.41
N SER A 209 -15.42 -1.45 -6.59
CA SER A 209 -15.51 0.01 -6.72
C SER A 209 -16.78 0.58 -6.07
N ILE A 210 -17.92 -0.07 -6.22
CA ILE A 210 -19.18 0.34 -5.58
C ILE A 210 -19.09 0.24 -4.05
N LEU A 211 -18.44 -0.80 -3.53
CA LEU A 211 -18.24 -0.96 -2.09
C LEU A 211 -17.28 0.09 -1.51
N ARG A 212 -16.30 0.52 -2.29
CA ARG A 212 -15.33 1.57 -1.93
C ARG A 212 -15.96 2.95 -1.93
N GLU A 213 -16.60 3.34 -3.04
CA GLU A 213 -17.10 4.71 -3.23
C GLU A 213 -18.46 4.95 -2.53
N GLY A 214 -19.13 3.88 -2.15
CA GLY A 214 -20.51 3.93 -1.68
C GLY A 214 -21.50 4.25 -2.81
N MET A 215 -22.78 4.22 -2.49
CA MET A 215 -23.81 4.59 -3.44
C MET A 215 -24.14 6.08 -3.30
N LYS A 216 -23.88 6.87 -4.32
CA LYS A 216 -24.33 8.27 -4.37
C LYS A 216 -25.82 8.31 -4.70
N VAL A 217 -26.68 8.53 -3.70
CA VAL A 217 -28.13 8.64 -3.87
C VAL A 217 -28.50 10.11 -3.93
N VAL A 218 -29.15 10.51 -5.02
CA VAL A 218 -29.70 11.87 -5.18
C VAL A 218 -31.20 11.80 -5.03
N ILE A 219 -31.73 12.50 -4.02
CA ILE A 219 -33.17 12.66 -3.83
C ILE A 219 -33.62 13.95 -4.54
N ALA A 220 -34.26 13.81 -5.69
CA ALA A 220 -34.79 14.92 -6.48
C ALA A 220 -36.32 15.04 -6.31
N GLY A 221 -36.84 16.28 -6.26
CA GLY A 221 -38.27 16.54 -6.16
C GLY A 221 -38.57 18.03 -5.93
N ARG A 222 -39.84 18.40 -6.07
CA ARG A 222 -40.30 19.79 -5.85
C ARG A 222 -39.98 20.27 -4.43
N PRO A 223 -39.84 21.59 -4.19
CA PRO A 223 -39.74 22.14 -2.84
C PRO A 223 -40.89 21.63 -1.95
N ASN A 224 -40.62 21.35 -0.67
CA ASN A 224 -41.61 20.86 0.30
C ASN A 224 -42.22 19.47 0.01
N ALA A 225 -41.63 18.65 -0.83
CA ALA A 225 -42.05 17.27 -1.11
C ALA A 225 -41.58 16.23 -0.07
N GLY A 226 -41.15 16.65 1.12
CA GLY A 226 -40.75 15.73 2.20
C GLY A 226 -39.32 15.13 2.07
N LYS A 227 -38.48 15.66 1.16
CA LYS A 227 -37.12 15.12 0.94
C LYS A 227 -36.26 15.10 2.21
N SER A 228 -36.34 16.16 3.00
CA SER A 228 -35.58 16.24 4.27
C SER A 228 -36.11 15.29 5.36
N SER A 229 -37.39 14.90 5.28
CA SER A 229 -37.96 13.92 6.22
C SER A 229 -37.60 12.48 5.89
N LEU A 230 -37.06 12.23 4.69
CA LEU A 230 -36.56 10.91 4.26
C LEU A 230 -35.10 10.70 4.66
N LEU A 231 -34.38 11.79 5.02
CA LEU A 231 -32.97 11.76 5.39
C LEU A 231 -32.75 11.80 6.92
N ASN A 232 -33.80 12.03 7.70
CA ASN A 232 -33.85 11.96 9.15
C ASN A 232 -34.55 10.66 9.55
#